data_1b819db790550fce39216da4e0040aba
#
_entry.id   1b819db790550fce39216da4e0040aba
#
_cell.length_a   1.000
_cell.length_b   1.000
_cell.length_c   1.000
_cell.angle_alpha   90.00
_cell.angle_beta   90.00
_cell.angle_gamma   90.00
#
_symmetry.space_group_name_H-M   'P 1'
#
loop_
_entity.id
_entity.type
_entity.pdbx_description
1 polymer ?
#
loop_
_entity_poly.entity_id
_entity_poly.type
_entity_poly.pdbx_seq_one_letter_code
_entity_poly.pdbx_strand_id
1 'polypeptide(L)'
;RPRGVEARRRVLYLHGGAYLIGSPATHRAITTHLARRCAAEVCAVDYRRAPEHPFPAARDDALAVYLALLEAGHSPRRLLLAGDSAGGHLALSLALELKARGLPLPAGLLLFSPWTDLGCQRLHTPAAGDPLLSRAWLESAVRLLLPADAEPGSAALSPLHADLAGLPPLLVQVGEDELLRDDSLRLAQRAGEQGVAVRLQRYAGCWHVFQAHAGVLASADRALDEAAAFVVECSAEGDRCRTS
;
A
#
# COMPACT_ATOMS: atom_id res chain seq x y z
N ARG A 1 -2.60 14.57 -11.81
CA ARG A 1 -2.65 14.15 -13.22
C ARG A 1 -1.48 14.77 -13.99
N PRO A 2 -0.71 13.99 -14.77
CA PRO A 2 0.33 14.54 -15.64
C PRO A 2 -0.28 15.49 -16.69
N ARG A 3 0.37 16.63 -16.94
CA ARG A 3 -0.12 17.57 -17.96
C ARG A 3 0.06 16.97 -19.35
N GLY A 4 -0.97 17.08 -20.21
CA GLY A 4 -0.91 16.66 -21.61
C GLY A 4 -1.02 15.15 -21.86
N VAL A 5 -1.30 14.34 -20.83
CA VAL A 5 -1.48 12.90 -20.95
C VAL A 5 -2.93 12.53 -20.65
N GLU A 6 -3.57 11.84 -21.58
CA GLU A 6 -4.85 11.18 -21.31
C GLU A 6 -4.58 9.95 -20.45
N ALA A 7 -4.81 10.08 -19.14
CA ALA A 7 -4.50 9.03 -18.20
C ALA A 7 -5.56 7.91 -18.31
N ARG A 8 -5.17 6.79 -18.92
CA ARG A 8 -6.02 5.58 -19.03
C ARG A 8 -6.00 4.73 -17.76
N ARG A 9 -5.05 4.99 -16.85
CA ARG A 9 -4.81 4.24 -15.60
C ARG A 9 -5.01 5.14 -14.41
N ARG A 10 -5.44 4.56 -13.30
CA ARG A 10 -5.54 5.25 -12.02
C ARG A 10 -4.85 4.49 -10.91
N VAL A 11 -4.27 5.24 -10.00
CA VAL A 11 -3.73 4.72 -8.76
C VAL A 11 -4.43 5.45 -7.61
N LEU A 12 -5.15 4.71 -6.79
CA LEU A 12 -5.66 5.20 -5.52
C LEU A 12 -4.53 5.02 -4.50
N TYR A 13 -3.97 6.13 -4.06
CA TYR A 13 -2.83 6.15 -3.15
C TYR A 13 -3.25 6.48 -1.73
N LEU A 14 -2.87 5.61 -0.80
CA LEU A 14 -3.11 5.72 0.63
C LEU A 14 -1.76 5.98 1.31
N HIS A 15 -1.63 7.14 1.95
CA HIS A 15 -0.36 7.55 2.51
C HIS A 15 -0.01 6.83 3.82
N GLY A 16 1.29 6.77 4.15
CA GLY A 16 1.79 6.30 5.43
C GLY A 16 1.64 7.33 6.55
N GLY A 17 2.25 7.01 7.70
CA GLY A 17 2.22 7.87 8.89
C GLY A 17 1.50 7.24 10.08
N ALA A 18 1.52 5.91 10.16
CA ALA A 18 0.99 5.12 11.29
C ALA A 18 -0.47 5.42 11.64
N TYR A 19 -1.28 5.89 10.67
CA TYR A 19 -2.65 6.37 10.84
C TYR A 19 -2.82 7.64 11.70
N LEU A 20 -1.72 8.22 12.18
CA LEU A 20 -1.72 9.39 13.07
C LEU A 20 -1.31 10.67 12.37
N ILE A 21 -0.39 10.57 11.43
CA ILE A 21 0.21 11.70 10.72
C ILE A 21 0.19 11.44 9.20
N GLY A 22 0.75 12.37 8.44
CA GLY A 22 0.78 12.27 6.99
C GLY A 22 -0.40 12.93 6.30
N SER A 23 -0.29 13.09 4.99
CA SER A 23 -1.30 13.68 4.13
C SER A 23 -0.91 13.49 2.66
N PRO A 24 -1.80 13.76 1.68
CA PRO A 24 -1.42 13.84 0.27
C PRO A 24 -0.28 14.83 0.00
N ALA A 25 -0.16 15.89 0.80
CA ALA A 25 0.90 16.89 0.64
C ALA A 25 2.28 16.34 1.04
N THR A 26 2.38 15.58 2.13
CA THR A 26 3.64 14.98 2.59
C THR A 26 4.15 13.87 1.66
N HIS A 27 3.24 13.20 0.95
CA HIS A 27 3.57 12.12 0.00
C HIS A 27 3.63 12.56 -1.46
N ARG A 28 3.68 13.90 -1.70
CA ARG A 28 3.72 14.46 -3.06
C ARG A 28 4.90 13.96 -3.88
N ALA A 29 6.06 13.73 -3.28
CA ALA A 29 7.22 13.20 -3.97
C ALA A 29 6.89 11.83 -4.63
N ILE A 30 6.45 10.85 -3.85
CA ILE A 30 6.07 9.52 -4.37
C ILE A 30 4.96 9.64 -5.43
N THR A 31 3.86 10.33 -5.09
CA THR A 31 2.66 10.36 -5.94
C THR A 31 2.88 11.07 -7.27
N THR A 32 3.67 12.15 -7.30
CA THR A 32 3.98 12.84 -8.56
C THR A 32 4.96 12.04 -9.43
N HIS A 33 5.95 11.38 -8.83
CA HIS A 33 6.85 10.52 -9.56
C HIS A 33 6.15 9.29 -10.14
N LEU A 34 5.25 8.64 -9.37
CA LEU A 34 4.37 7.58 -9.88
C LEU A 34 3.51 8.08 -11.04
N ALA A 35 2.79 9.18 -10.86
CA ALA A 35 1.91 9.72 -11.89
C ALA A 35 2.64 9.93 -13.23
N ARG A 36 3.85 10.47 -13.18
CA ARG A 36 4.68 10.73 -14.37
C ARG A 36 5.18 9.43 -15.02
N ARG A 37 5.74 8.50 -14.23
CA ARG A 37 6.33 7.25 -14.72
C ARG A 37 5.28 6.28 -15.28
N CYS A 38 4.11 6.20 -14.65
CA CYS A 38 3.02 5.32 -15.09
C CYS A 38 2.13 5.94 -16.18
N ALA A 39 2.30 7.22 -16.51
CA ALA A 39 1.31 7.99 -17.28
C ALA A 39 -0.12 7.79 -16.70
N ALA A 40 -0.23 7.82 -15.37
CA ALA A 40 -1.45 7.54 -14.62
C ALA A 40 -1.97 8.77 -13.89
N GLU A 41 -3.26 8.79 -13.60
CA GLU A 41 -3.82 9.69 -12.60
C GLU A 41 -3.66 9.06 -11.21
N VAL A 42 -3.01 9.78 -10.29
CA VAL A 42 -2.87 9.35 -8.90
C VAL A 42 -3.83 10.16 -8.04
N CYS A 43 -4.78 9.46 -7.43
CA CYS A 43 -5.72 10.00 -6.45
C CYS A 43 -5.18 9.69 -5.06
N ALA A 44 -4.57 10.67 -4.39
CA ALA A 44 -4.11 10.53 -3.02
C ALA A 44 -5.24 10.92 -2.06
N VAL A 45 -5.60 10.01 -1.17
CA VAL A 45 -6.71 10.20 -0.23
C VAL A 45 -6.22 10.89 1.04
N ASP A 46 -6.91 11.96 1.45
CA ASP A 46 -6.75 12.55 2.77
C ASP A 46 -7.77 11.92 3.74
N TYR A 47 -7.47 10.68 4.14
CA TYR A 47 -8.34 9.92 5.03
C TYR A 47 -8.26 10.43 6.47
N ARG A 48 -9.33 10.24 7.23
CA ARG A 48 -9.41 10.58 8.66
C ARG A 48 -8.41 9.77 9.47
N ARG A 49 -7.73 10.45 10.39
CA ARG A 49 -6.63 9.90 11.19
C ARG A 49 -7.02 9.78 12.67
N ALA A 50 -6.39 8.82 13.33
CA ALA A 50 -6.42 8.71 14.78
C ALA A 50 -5.48 9.79 15.39
N PRO A 51 -5.68 10.16 16.66
CA PRO A 51 -6.68 9.62 17.59
C PRO A 51 -8.09 10.22 17.42
N GLU A 52 -8.26 11.32 16.65
CA GLU A 52 -9.55 12.00 16.48
C GLU A 52 -10.58 11.09 15.79
N HIS A 53 -10.10 10.22 14.89
CA HIS A 53 -10.93 9.28 14.16
C HIS A 53 -10.23 7.90 14.16
N PRO A 54 -10.41 7.10 15.21
CA PRO A 54 -9.80 5.77 15.31
C PRO A 54 -10.36 4.79 14.25
N PHE A 55 -9.82 3.59 14.24
CA PHE A 55 -10.35 2.51 13.41
C PHE A 55 -11.87 2.34 13.64
N PRO A 56 -12.66 2.17 12.57
CA PRO A 56 -12.29 1.91 11.18
C PRO A 56 -12.31 3.14 10.24
N ALA A 57 -12.30 4.38 10.74
CA ALA A 57 -12.57 5.59 9.96
C ALA A 57 -11.72 5.71 8.67
N ALA A 58 -10.42 5.48 8.73
CA ALA A 58 -9.53 5.53 7.56
C ALA A 58 -9.93 4.49 6.48
N ARG A 59 -10.33 3.29 6.92
CA ARG A 59 -10.77 2.22 6.02
C ARG A 59 -12.08 2.58 5.32
N ASP A 60 -13.02 3.14 6.07
CA ASP A 60 -14.32 3.56 5.53
C ASP A 60 -14.14 4.68 4.50
N ASP A 61 -13.24 5.64 4.75
CA ASP A 61 -12.92 6.70 3.79
C ASP A 61 -12.28 6.14 2.53
N ALA A 62 -11.31 5.23 2.66
CA ALA A 62 -10.66 4.59 1.52
C ALA A 62 -11.66 3.79 0.66
N LEU A 63 -12.57 3.06 1.31
CA LEU A 63 -13.64 2.33 0.64
C LEU A 63 -14.60 3.28 -0.08
N ALA A 64 -15.02 4.36 0.57
CA ALA A 64 -15.92 5.35 -0.04
C ALA A 64 -15.31 5.97 -1.30
N VAL A 65 -14.02 6.33 -1.28
CA VAL A 65 -13.32 6.87 -2.46
C VAL A 65 -13.20 5.81 -3.56
N TYR A 66 -12.90 4.56 -3.21
CA TYR A 66 -12.83 3.47 -4.19
C TYR A 66 -14.19 3.27 -4.91
N LEU A 67 -15.28 3.21 -4.16
CA LEU A 67 -16.63 3.05 -4.72
C LEU A 67 -17.02 4.26 -5.57
N ALA A 68 -16.74 5.49 -5.13
CA ALA A 68 -17.00 6.69 -5.92
C ALA A 68 -16.24 6.70 -7.27
N LEU A 69 -15.03 6.15 -7.31
CA LEU A 69 -14.31 5.97 -8.57
C LEU A 69 -15.02 4.97 -9.50
N LEU A 70 -15.54 3.86 -8.97
CA LEU A 70 -16.30 2.90 -9.77
C LEU A 70 -17.62 3.52 -10.29
N GLU A 71 -18.34 4.24 -9.43
CA GLU A 71 -19.59 4.97 -9.81
C GLU A 71 -19.34 6.04 -10.86
N ALA A 72 -18.18 6.70 -10.81
CA ALA A 72 -17.75 7.63 -11.86
C ALA A 72 -17.35 6.95 -13.19
N GLY A 73 -17.54 5.63 -13.31
CA GLY A 73 -17.29 4.86 -14.52
C GLY A 73 -15.86 4.41 -14.72
N HIS A 74 -15.00 4.50 -13.68
CA HIS A 74 -13.63 4.01 -13.79
C HIS A 74 -13.57 2.49 -13.69
N SER A 75 -12.92 1.87 -14.66
CA SER A 75 -12.79 0.42 -14.71
C SER A 75 -11.89 -0.09 -13.58
N PRO A 76 -12.31 -1.05 -12.75
CA PRO A 76 -11.47 -1.67 -11.73
C PRO A 76 -10.22 -2.33 -12.34
N ARG A 77 -10.28 -2.80 -13.58
CA ARG A 77 -9.15 -3.36 -14.33
C ARG A 77 -8.06 -2.34 -14.69
N ARG A 78 -8.32 -1.05 -14.51
CA ARG A 78 -7.39 0.07 -14.74
C ARG A 78 -7.15 0.89 -13.48
N LEU A 79 -7.65 0.42 -12.34
CA LEU A 79 -7.50 1.02 -11.03
C LEU A 79 -6.60 0.14 -10.17
N LEU A 80 -5.51 0.71 -9.66
CA LEU A 80 -4.63 0.05 -8.69
C LEU A 80 -4.78 0.69 -7.32
N LEU A 81 -4.60 -0.10 -6.27
CA LEU A 81 -4.39 0.42 -4.93
C LEU A 81 -2.89 0.51 -4.67
N ALA A 82 -2.45 1.60 -4.08
CA ALA A 82 -1.06 1.78 -3.66
C ALA A 82 -1.00 2.42 -2.28
N GLY A 83 0.06 2.13 -1.55
CA GLY A 83 0.29 2.78 -0.27
C GLY A 83 1.63 2.39 0.33
N ASP A 84 2.09 3.23 1.24
CA ASP A 84 3.33 3.04 1.98
C ASP A 84 3.06 2.85 3.48
N SER A 85 3.83 2.02 4.16
CA SER A 85 3.72 1.83 5.61
C SER A 85 2.28 1.49 6.06
N ALA A 86 1.67 2.30 6.94
CA ALA A 86 0.27 2.21 7.32
C ALA A 86 -0.70 2.34 6.12
N GLY A 87 -0.33 3.12 5.10
CA GLY A 87 -1.09 3.19 3.84
C GLY A 87 -1.04 1.90 3.04
N GLY A 88 0.07 1.16 3.11
CA GLY A 88 0.19 -0.19 2.56
C GLY A 88 -0.70 -1.18 3.30
N HIS A 89 -0.78 -1.08 4.63
CA HIS A 89 -1.75 -1.81 5.44
C HIS A 89 -3.18 -1.50 5.00
N LEU A 90 -3.51 -0.22 4.87
CA LEU A 90 -4.84 0.24 4.48
C LEU A 90 -5.23 -0.24 3.08
N ALA A 91 -4.30 -0.22 2.12
CA ALA A 91 -4.51 -0.71 0.75
C ALA A 91 -4.83 -2.22 0.73
N LEU A 92 -4.07 -3.01 1.49
CA LEU A 92 -4.28 -4.45 1.60
C LEU A 92 -5.60 -4.77 2.34
N SER A 93 -5.88 -4.06 3.43
CA SER A 93 -7.14 -4.17 4.18
C SER A 93 -8.36 -3.81 3.33
N LEU A 94 -8.26 -2.76 2.51
CA LEU A 94 -9.32 -2.39 1.57
C LEU A 94 -9.55 -3.49 0.52
N ALA A 95 -8.49 -4.08 -0.03
CA ALA A 95 -8.63 -5.17 -1.00
C ALA A 95 -9.31 -6.41 -0.39
N LEU A 96 -8.99 -6.73 0.86
CA LEU A 96 -9.65 -7.82 1.61
C LEU A 96 -11.12 -7.51 1.89
N GLU A 97 -11.45 -6.27 2.23
CA GLU A 97 -12.83 -5.82 2.43
C GLU A 97 -13.64 -5.90 1.14
N LEU A 98 -13.07 -5.46 0.01
CA LEU A 98 -13.70 -5.58 -1.31
C LEU A 98 -13.97 -7.04 -1.65
N LYS A 99 -12.98 -7.93 -1.42
CA LYS A 99 -13.12 -9.37 -1.62
C LYS A 99 -14.25 -9.94 -0.75
N ALA A 100 -14.26 -9.63 0.55
CA ALA A 100 -15.26 -10.13 1.48
C ALA A 100 -16.70 -9.70 1.12
N ARG A 101 -16.86 -8.52 0.54
CA ARG A 101 -18.15 -8.00 0.06
C ARG A 101 -18.51 -8.43 -1.36
N GLY A 102 -17.68 -9.19 -2.06
CA GLY A 102 -17.90 -9.56 -3.46
C GLY A 102 -17.89 -8.36 -4.42
N LEU A 103 -17.21 -7.29 -4.04
CA LEU A 103 -17.07 -6.07 -4.85
C LEU A 103 -15.92 -6.22 -5.87
N PRO A 104 -15.95 -5.46 -6.98
CA PRO A 104 -14.88 -5.52 -7.97
C PRO A 104 -13.52 -5.19 -7.35
N LEU A 105 -12.55 -6.10 -7.55
CA LEU A 105 -11.17 -5.91 -7.08
C LEU A 105 -10.39 -5.01 -8.04
N PRO A 106 -9.36 -4.27 -7.54
CA PRO A 106 -8.45 -3.49 -8.37
C PRO A 106 -7.60 -4.40 -9.26
N ALA A 107 -6.93 -3.83 -10.26
CA ALA A 107 -6.03 -4.55 -11.17
C ALA A 107 -4.75 -5.06 -10.47
N GLY A 108 -4.35 -4.45 -9.37
CA GLY A 108 -3.16 -4.82 -8.61
C GLY A 108 -2.97 -3.97 -7.35
N LEU A 109 -2.08 -4.42 -6.47
CA LEU A 109 -1.67 -3.68 -5.28
C LEU A 109 -0.17 -3.36 -5.35
N LEU A 110 0.18 -2.12 -5.06
CA LEU A 110 1.54 -1.61 -4.99
C LEU A 110 1.84 -1.15 -3.56
N LEU A 111 2.69 -1.89 -2.87
CA LEU A 111 2.92 -1.73 -1.43
C LEU A 111 4.39 -1.37 -1.17
N PHE A 112 4.63 -0.21 -0.57
CA PHE A 112 5.95 0.26 -0.18
C PHE A 112 6.14 0.08 1.32
N SER A 113 7.08 -0.77 1.76
CA SER A 113 7.37 -0.99 3.18
C SER A 113 6.10 -1.20 4.04
N PRO A 114 5.13 -2.06 3.63
CA PRO A 114 3.82 -2.12 4.26
C PRO A 114 3.90 -2.62 5.70
N TRP A 115 3.18 -1.92 6.61
CA TRP A 115 3.00 -2.37 7.99
C TRP A 115 1.79 -3.32 8.06
N THR A 116 2.00 -4.63 7.96
CA THR A 116 0.91 -5.61 7.77
C THR A 116 0.51 -6.38 9.01
N ASP A 117 1.27 -6.23 10.10
CA ASP A 117 1.03 -6.86 11.40
C ASP A 117 1.04 -5.80 12.52
N LEU A 118 -0.15 -5.33 12.92
CA LEU A 118 -0.29 -4.36 14.02
C LEU A 118 0.08 -4.94 15.38
N GLY A 119 0.23 -6.27 15.50
CA GLY A 119 0.72 -6.93 16.70
C GLY A 119 2.20 -6.66 16.99
N CYS A 120 2.98 -6.19 16.01
CA CYS A 120 4.39 -5.80 16.13
C CYS A 120 5.31 -6.88 16.73
N GLN A 121 4.93 -8.16 16.67
CA GLN A 121 5.66 -9.22 17.36
C GLN A 121 6.96 -9.64 16.66
N ARG A 122 7.02 -9.49 15.33
CA ARG A 122 8.14 -9.93 14.50
C ARG A 122 8.76 -8.79 13.70
N LEU A 123 9.05 -7.69 14.37
CA LEU A 123 9.78 -6.59 13.76
C LEU A 123 11.24 -6.98 13.53
N HIS A 124 11.77 -6.63 12.37
CA HIS A 124 13.18 -6.76 12.08
C HIS A 124 14.02 -5.85 12.99
N THR A 125 15.28 -6.19 13.21
CA THR A 125 16.24 -5.38 13.95
C THR A 125 17.43 -5.06 13.02
N PRO A 126 17.39 -3.94 12.29
CA PRO A 126 18.51 -3.52 11.45
C PRO A 126 19.77 -3.30 12.30
N ALA A 127 20.94 -3.68 11.79
CA ALA A 127 22.20 -3.59 12.53
C ALA A 127 22.55 -2.16 12.96
N ALA A 128 22.22 -1.16 12.12
CA ALA A 128 22.42 0.26 12.40
C ALA A 128 21.19 0.94 13.02
N GLY A 129 20.11 0.19 13.31
CA GLY A 129 18.81 0.71 13.69
C GLY A 129 18.00 1.20 12.46
N ASP A 130 16.73 1.49 12.69
CA ASP A 130 15.86 2.12 11.70
C ASP A 130 15.87 3.64 11.91
N PRO A 131 16.23 4.46 10.90
CA PRO A 131 16.33 5.91 11.08
C PRO A 131 14.99 6.62 11.25
N LEU A 132 13.86 5.96 10.92
CA LEU A 132 12.53 6.57 10.94
C LEU A 132 11.59 5.93 11.96
N LEU A 133 11.70 4.63 12.22
CA LEU A 133 10.78 3.89 13.05
C LEU A 133 11.43 3.38 14.34
N SER A 134 10.63 3.31 15.39
CA SER A 134 10.95 2.55 16.58
C SER A 134 9.77 1.66 16.98
N ARG A 135 10.04 0.56 17.68
CA ARG A 135 8.99 -0.31 18.24
C ARG A 135 8.02 0.50 19.09
N ALA A 136 8.55 1.34 19.99
CA ALA A 136 7.73 2.15 20.90
C ALA A 136 6.79 3.11 20.15
N TRP A 137 7.23 3.66 19.02
CA TRP A 137 6.38 4.49 18.16
C TRP A 137 5.24 3.67 17.56
N LEU A 138 5.52 2.51 16.97
CA LEU A 138 4.51 1.63 16.38
C LEU A 138 3.49 1.16 17.42
N GLU A 139 3.94 0.69 18.59
CA GLU A 139 3.06 0.26 19.68
C GLU A 139 2.19 1.43 20.22
N SER A 140 2.73 2.64 20.26
CA SER A 140 1.96 3.84 20.64
C SER A 140 0.89 4.17 19.60
N ALA A 141 1.23 4.04 18.32
CA ALA A 141 0.27 4.25 17.24
C ALA A 141 -0.88 3.23 17.30
N VAL A 142 -0.59 1.95 17.56
CA VAL A 142 -1.63 0.92 17.74
C VAL A 142 -2.59 1.29 18.86
N ARG A 143 -2.06 1.73 20.02
CA ARG A 143 -2.90 2.14 21.17
C ARG A 143 -3.82 3.33 20.86
N LEU A 144 -3.40 4.24 19.99
CA LEU A 144 -4.20 5.40 19.59
C LEU A 144 -5.17 5.08 18.45
N LEU A 145 -4.85 4.09 17.64
CA LEU A 145 -5.66 3.67 16.50
C LEU A 145 -6.81 2.75 16.88
N LEU A 146 -6.56 1.82 17.80
CA LEU A 146 -7.48 0.72 18.09
C LEU A 146 -8.17 0.88 19.44
N PRO A 147 -9.40 0.34 19.61
CA PRO A 147 -10.02 0.20 20.91
C PRO A 147 -9.14 -0.62 21.88
N ALA A 148 -9.29 -0.37 23.18
CA ALA A 148 -8.44 -0.98 24.20
C ALA A 148 -8.60 -2.51 24.31
N ASP A 149 -9.74 -3.04 23.91
CA ASP A 149 -10.10 -4.46 23.89
C ASP A 149 -9.80 -5.15 22.55
N ALA A 150 -9.25 -4.41 21.59
CA ALA A 150 -8.90 -4.98 20.28
C ALA A 150 -7.69 -5.92 20.37
N GLU A 151 -7.69 -6.96 19.54
CA GLU A 151 -6.55 -7.85 19.32
C GLU A 151 -5.77 -7.41 18.07
N PRO A 152 -4.70 -6.60 18.20
CA PRO A 152 -4.01 -6.02 17.04
C PRO A 152 -3.50 -7.06 16.04
N GLY A 153 -3.06 -8.24 16.52
CA GLY A 153 -2.59 -9.35 15.68
C GLY A 153 -3.68 -10.22 15.06
N SER A 154 -4.96 -9.88 15.25
CA SER A 154 -6.06 -10.63 14.63
C SER A 154 -6.12 -10.43 13.11
N ALA A 155 -6.64 -11.40 12.36
CA ALA A 155 -6.82 -11.30 10.91
C ALA A 155 -7.73 -10.12 10.47
N ALA A 156 -8.59 -9.65 11.36
CA ALA A 156 -9.48 -8.51 11.12
C ALA A 156 -8.73 -7.15 11.11
N LEU A 157 -7.63 -7.07 11.85
CA LEU A 157 -6.86 -5.84 12.07
C LEU A 157 -5.45 -5.92 11.44
N SER A 158 -4.92 -7.12 11.26
CA SER A 158 -3.60 -7.37 10.65
C SER A 158 -3.77 -8.22 9.39
N PRO A 159 -3.82 -7.59 8.22
CA PRO A 159 -4.10 -8.25 6.95
C PRO A 159 -3.07 -9.35 6.60
N LEU A 160 -1.90 -9.33 7.19
CA LEU A 160 -0.93 -10.41 7.08
C LEU A 160 -1.52 -11.77 7.51
N HIS A 161 -2.42 -11.79 8.46
CA HIS A 161 -3.02 -13.02 9.03
C HIS A 161 -4.33 -13.43 8.35
N ALA A 162 -4.84 -12.61 7.45
CA ALA A 162 -6.08 -12.88 6.71
C ALA A 162 -5.90 -13.97 5.63
N ASP A 163 -7.02 -14.39 5.04
CA ASP A 163 -7.05 -15.20 3.82
C ASP A 163 -6.78 -14.29 2.60
N LEU A 164 -5.60 -14.46 2.00
CA LEU A 164 -5.12 -13.67 0.86
C LEU A 164 -5.51 -14.28 -0.49
N ALA A 165 -6.00 -15.52 -0.53
CA ALA A 165 -6.36 -16.20 -1.78
C ALA A 165 -7.33 -15.35 -2.62
N GLY A 166 -7.10 -15.29 -3.94
CA GLY A 166 -7.94 -14.52 -4.86
C GLY A 166 -7.72 -13.00 -4.84
N LEU A 167 -6.77 -12.48 -4.08
CA LEU A 167 -6.33 -11.10 -4.23
C LEU A 167 -5.69 -10.88 -5.59
N PRO A 168 -5.75 -9.65 -6.15
CA PRO A 168 -5.06 -9.30 -7.38
C PRO A 168 -3.53 -9.35 -7.20
N PRO A 169 -2.74 -9.29 -8.30
CA PRO A 169 -1.28 -9.26 -8.22
C PRO A 169 -0.76 -8.20 -7.25
N LEU A 170 0.29 -8.55 -6.51
CA LEU A 170 0.98 -7.68 -5.55
C LEU A 170 2.40 -7.37 -6.01
N LEU A 171 2.79 -6.09 -5.94
CA LEU A 171 4.19 -5.69 -5.88
C LEU A 171 4.46 -5.15 -4.47
N VAL A 172 5.42 -5.78 -3.79
CA VAL A 172 5.89 -5.36 -2.47
C VAL A 172 7.35 -4.91 -2.61
N GLN A 173 7.64 -3.68 -2.21
CA GLN A 173 9.00 -3.14 -2.18
C GLN A 173 9.38 -2.79 -0.74
N VAL A 174 10.59 -3.15 -0.32
CA VAL A 174 11.06 -2.96 1.05
C VAL A 174 12.56 -2.69 1.11
N GLY A 175 12.97 -1.81 2.01
CA GLY A 175 14.38 -1.63 2.37
C GLY A 175 14.89 -2.78 3.25
N GLU A 176 16.18 -3.08 3.15
CA GLU A 176 16.78 -4.09 4.05
C GLU A 176 17.00 -3.56 5.47
N ASP A 177 17.15 -2.25 5.60
CA ASP A 177 17.52 -1.57 6.84
C ASP A 177 16.30 -0.88 7.49
N GLU A 178 15.17 -1.61 7.60
CA GLU A 178 13.96 -1.10 8.23
C GLU A 178 13.28 -2.13 9.16
N LEU A 179 12.54 -1.64 10.17
CA LEU A 179 11.82 -2.47 11.13
C LEU A 179 10.76 -3.35 10.48
N LEU A 180 10.06 -2.87 9.45
CA LEU A 180 8.94 -3.55 8.78
C LEU A 180 9.38 -4.49 7.65
N ARG A 181 10.68 -4.73 7.49
CA ARG A 181 11.21 -5.67 6.49
C ARG A 181 10.52 -7.03 6.57
N ASP A 182 10.45 -7.59 7.76
CA ASP A 182 9.94 -8.95 7.95
C ASP A 182 8.42 -9.05 7.72
N ASP A 183 7.67 -7.95 7.90
CA ASP A 183 6.26 -7.86 7.50
C ASP A 183 6.12 -8.06 5.99
N SER A 184 6.96 -7.39 5.20
CA SER A 184 6.98 -7.51 3.75
C SER A 184 7.37 -8.91 3.27
N LEU A 185 8.38 -9.53 3.92
CA LEU A 185 8.81 -10.90 3.58
C LEU A 185 7.71 -11.92 3.88
N ARG A 186 7.10 -11.82 5.05
CA ARG A 186 6.00 -12.70 5.49
C ARG A 186 4.77 -12.54 4.60
N LEU A 187 4.43 -11.30 4.24
CA LEU A 187 3.31 -11.03 3.31
C LEU A 187 3.56 -11.70 1.97
N ALA A 188 4.73 -11.51 1.37
CA ALA A 188 5.06 -12.08 0.08
C ALA A 188 5.03 -13.62 0.11
N GLN A 189 5.59 -14.23 1.16
CA GLN A 189 5.57 -15.68 1.36
C GLN A 189 4.13 -16.19 1.45
N ARG A 190 3.31 -15.65 2.35
CA ARG A 190 1.93 -16.10 2.55
C ARG A 190 1.04 -15.90 1.33
N ALA A 191 1.20 -14.76 0.64
CA ALA A 191 0.46 -14.49 -0.58
C ALA A 191 0.82 -15.53 -1.68
N GLY A 192 2.09 -15.84 -1.85
CA GLY A 192 2.54 -16.87 -2.79
C GLY A 192 2.04 -18.27 -2.44
N GLU A 193 2.09 -18.67 -1.15
CA GLU A 193 1.54 -19.94 -0.65
C GLU A 193 0.03 -20.08 -0.91
N GLN A 194 -0.69 -18.95 -0.98
CA GLN A 194 -2.14 -18.93 -1.27
C GLN A 194 -2.46 -18.65 -2.75
N GLY A 195 -1.47 -18.79 -3.63
CA GLY A 195 -1.67 -18.71 -5.09
C GLY A 195 -1.82 -17.29 -5.63
N VAL A 196 -1.50 -16.25 -4.84
CA VAL A 196 -1.49 -14.87 -5.30
C VAL A 196 -0.20 -14.58 -6.05
N ALA A 197 -0.30 -13.97 -7.23
CA ALA A 197 0.87 -13.49 -7.96
C ALA A 197 1.54 -12.36 -7.16
N VAL A 198 2.72 -12.61 -6.62
CA VAL A 198 3.45 -11.64 -5.81
C VAL A 198 4.87 -11.43 -6.32
N ARG A 199 5.28 -10.18 -6.40
CA ARG A 199 6.65 -9.76 -6.69
C ARG A 199 7.19 -9.03 -5.47
N LEU A 200 8.20 -9.59 -4.82
CA LEU A 200 8.91 -8.95 -3.71
C LEU A 200 10.23 -8.38 -4.22
N GLN A 201 10.46 -7.10 -3.94
CA GLN A 201 11.71 -6.40 -4.28
C GLN A 201 12.34 -5.83 -3.02
N ARG A 202 13.59 -6.24 -2.77
CA ARG A 202 14.38 -5.87 -1.60
C ARG A 202 15.52 -4.96 -2.01
N TYR A 203 15.71 -3.88 -1.26
CA TYR A 203 16.70 -2.84 -1.59
C TYR A 203 17.74 -2.72 -0.48
N ALA A 204 18.94 -3.21 -0.76
CA ALA A 204 20.08 -3.13 0.17
C ALA A 204 20.47 -1.67 0.43
N GLY A 205 20.81 -1.36 1.68
CA GLY A 205 21.19 -0.02 2.11
C GLY A 205 20.05 1.01 2.10
N CYS A 206 18.80 0.54 1.98
CA CYS A 206 17.62 1.40 2.00
C CYS A 206 16.81 1.17 3.27
N TRP A 207 16.21 2.24 3.75
CA TRP A 207 15.40 2.34 4.96
C TRP A 207 13.91 2.42 4.64
N HIS A 208 13.08 2.59 5.65
CA HIS A 208 11.63 2.64 5.57
C HIS A 208 11.14 3.73 4.58
N VAL A 209 10.33 3.31 3.60
CA VAL A 209 9.74 4.20 2.58
C VAL A 209 10.79 5.06 1.85
N PHE A 210 11.95 4.51 1.53
CA PHE A 210 13.04 5.21 0.82
C PHE A 210 12.59 5.79 -0.53
N GLN A 211 11.51 5.30 -1.12
CA GLN A 211 10.87 5.80 -2.35
C GLN A 211 10.45 7.28 -2.24
N ALA A 212 10.23 7.79 -1.02
CA ALA A 212 9.94 9.20 -0.78
C ALA A 212 11.07 10.14 -1.24
N HIS A 213 12.28 9.60 -1.45
CA HIS A 213 13.47 10.33 -1.91
C HIS A 213 13.68 10.24 -3.43
N ALA A 214 12.62 9.94 -4.19
CA ALA A 214 12.68 9.93 -5.66
C ALA A 214 13.09 11.30 -6.21
N GLY A 215 13.97 11.27 -7.21
CA GLY A 215 14.63 12.46 -7.76
C GLY A 215 15.92 12.86 -7.04
N VAL A 216 16.24 12.21 -5.90
CA VAL A 216 17.48 12.44 -5.12
C VAL A 216 18.25 11.13 -4.96
N LEU A 217 17.55 10.02 -4.68
CA LEU A 217 18.14 8.71 -4.43
C LEU A 217 17.92 7.78 -5.64
N ALA A 218 19.01 7.32 -6.25
CA ALA A 218 18.96 6.44 -7.43
C ALA A 218 18.18 5.13 -7.16
N SER A 219 18.27 4.58 -5.94
CA SER A 219 17.50 3.41 -5.55
C SER A 219 15.99 3.69 -5.52
N ALA A 220 15.59 4.88 -5.08
CA ALA A 220 14.18 5.30 -5.08
C ALA A 220 13.65 5.49 -6.50
N ASP A 221 14.46 6.09 -7.39
CA ASP A 221 14.09 6.26 -8.79
C ASP A 221 13.90 4.90 -9.47
N ARG A 222 14.84 3.97 -9.30
CA ARG A 222 14.73 2.60 -9.83
C ARG A 222 13.51 1.88 -9.27
N ALA A 223 13.24 1.98 -7.97
CA ALA A 223 12.07 1.36 -7.35
C ALA A 223 10.77 1.89 -7.96
N LEU A 224 10.67 3.19 -8.22
CA LEU A 224 9.47 3.77 -8.84
C LEU A 224 9.36 3.47 -10.35
N ASP A 225 10.48 3.25 -11.07
CA ASP A 225 10.46 2.77 -12.45
C ASP A 225 9.92 1.33 -12.52
N GLU A 226 10.34 0.46 -11.61
CA GLU A 226 9.84 -0.91 -11.49
C GLU A 226 8.36 -0.95 -11.04
N ALA A 227 7.97 -0.06 -10.13
CA ALA A 227 6.57 0.13 -9.75
C ALA A 227 5.71 0.56 -10.95
N ALA A 228 6.23 1.46 -11.79
CA ALA A 228 5.53 1.91 -12.99
C ALA A 228 5.35 0.78 -14.01
N ALA A 229 6.37 -0.06 -14.20
CA ALA A 229 6.27 -1.25 -15.06
C ALA A 229 5.14 -2.19 -14.57
N PHE A 230 5.08 -2.46 -13.26
CA PHE A 230 4.01 -3.27 -12.66
C PHE A 230 2.62 -2.66 -12.89
N VAL A 231 2.45 -1.35 -12.71
CA VAL A 231 1.18 -0.64 -12.97
C VAL A 231 0.74 -0.82 -14.42
N VAL A 232 1.69 -0.75 -15.36
CA VAL A 232 1.42 -0.94 -16.80
C VAL A 232 1.02 -2.38 -17.10
N GLU A 233 1.73 -3.37 -16.56
CA GLU A 233 1.46 -4.80 -16.73
C GLU A 233 0.03 -5.16 -16.27
N CYS A 234 -0.32 -4.83 -15.02
CA CYS A 234 -1.63 -5.12 -14.45
C CYS A 234 -2.78 -4.49 -15.25
N SER A 235 -2.56 -3.27 -15.75
CA SER A 235 -3.59 -2.57 -16.54
C SER A 235 -3.73 -3.11 -17.97
N ALA A 236 -2.68 -3.65 -18.56
CA ALA A 236 -2.69 -4.24 -19.91
C ALA A 236 -3.39 -5.61 -19.93
N GLU A 237 -3.27 -6.40 -18.88
CA GLU A 237 -4.00 -7.67 -18.74
C GLU A 237 -5.50 -7.46 -18.68
N GLY A 238 -5.93 -6.37 -18.05
CA GLY A 238 -7.33 -5.95 -18.03
C GLY A 238 -7.93 -5.67 -19.42
N ASP A 239 -7.13 -5.26 -20.39
CA ASP A 239 -7.59 -4.98 -21.75
C ASP A 239 -7.69 -6.25 -22.64
N ARG A 240 -6.83 -7.24 -22.42
CA ARG A 240 -6.82 -8.51 -23.20
C ARG A 240 -8.05 -9.38 -22.97
N CYS A 241 -8.68 -9.30 -21.82
CA CYS A 241 -9.88 -10.08 -21.49
C CYS A 241 -11.20 -9.54 -22.13
N ARG A 242 -11.13 -8.47 -22.96
CA ARG A 242 -12.28 -7.93 -23.72
C ARG A 242 -12.36 -8.46 -25.14
N THR A 243 -11.33 -9.14 -25.65
CA THR A 243 -11.24 -9.58 -27.04
C THR A 243 -11.38 -11.08 -27.22
N SER A 244 -11.73 -11.80 -26.17
CA SER A 244 -12.10 -13.22 -26.13
C SER A 244 -13.56 -13.38 -25.68
#